data_170a6f09e38a23a7093140c2b04edaed
#
_entry.id   170a6f09e38a23a7093140c2b04edaed
#
_cell.length_a   1.000
_cell.length_b   1.000
_cell.length_c   1.000
_cell.angle_alpha   90.00
_cell.angle_beta   90.00
_cell.angle_gamma   90.00
#
_symmetry.space_group_name_H-M   'P 1'
#
loop_
_entity.id
_entity.type
_entity.pdbx_description
1 polymer ?
#
loop_
_entity_poly.entity_id
_entity_poly.type
_entity_poly.pdbx_seq_one_letter_code
_entity_poly.pdbx_strand_id
1 'polypeptide(L)'
;YGDHRDLHSFPTRRSSDSSTPAPCRQMIKDGLMLMMNGTEEDVIDFIDECRKKFRTLPPEEIAFPRTASDVRKYHSSADIYVKGTPIHIRGALLFNHYVKEKKLNNKYSLIGNGEKIKFLYLKKPNIIQENIISFIQDFPKELGLDKYIDYELQFEKSFVEPLKSILDSIGWNVEKTVNLELFFG
;
A
#
# COMPACT_ATOMS: atom_id res chain seq x y z
N TYR A 1 -14.07 43.80 -17.12
CA TYR A 1 -13.50 43.24 -15.85
C TYR A 1 -13.96 41.83 -15.75
N GLY A 2 -13.08 40.87 -16.17
CA GLY A 2 -13.31 39.44 -16.14
C GLY A 2 -12.78 38.88 -14.84
N ASP A 3 -13.66 38.20 -14.14
CA ASP A 3 -13.39 37.46 -12.91
C ASP A 3 -12.65 36.16 -13.29
N HIS A 4 -11.33 36.17 -13.12
CA HIS A 4 -10.51 34.96 -13.16
C HIS A 4 -10.72 34.20 -11.86
N ARG A 5 -11.69 33.30 -11.82
CA ARG A 5 -11.79 32.30 -10.74
C ARG A 5 -10.63 31.34 -10.88
N ASP A 6 -9.74 31.42 -9.91
CA ASP A 6 -8.59 30.55 -9.75
C ASP A 6 -9.02 29.07 -9.70
N LEU A 7 -8.79 28.35 -10.79
CA LEU A 7 -8.88 26.88 -10.91
C LEU A 7 -7.69 26.18 -10.21
N HIS A 8 -7.14 26.76 -9.14
CA HIS A 8 -5.95 26.29 -8.47
C HIS A 8 -6.21 25.68 -7.10
N SER A 9 -7.12 24.70 -7.00
CA SER A 9 -7.12 23.86 -5.80
C SER A 9 -7.77 22.50 -6.00
N PHE A 10 -7.37 21.77 -7.05
CA PHE A 10 -7.55 20.33 -6.99
C PHE A 10 -6.45 19.74 -6.09
N PRO A 11 -6.78 18.84 -5.15
CA PRO A 11 -5.79 18.23 -4.26
C PRO A 11 -4.93 17.18 -4.96
N THR A 12 -4.40 17.52 -6.15
CA THR A 12 -3.60 16.62 -6.98
C THR A 12 -2.20 16.33 -6.41
N ARG A 13 -1.77 17.05 -5.36
CA ARG A 13 -0.44 16.84 -4.78
C ARG A 13 -0.30 15.56 -3.95
N ARG A 14 -1.40 14.94 -3.47
CA ARG A 14 -1.33 13.69 -2.70
C ARG A 14 -1.42 12.41 -3.53
N SER A 15 -2.04 12.44 -4.69
CA SER A 15 -2.18 11.26 -5.58
C SER A 15 -0.93 10.92 -6.39
N SER A 16 0.01 11.86 -6.54
CA SER A 16 1.29 11.66 -7.21
C SER A 16 2.46 11.46 -6.24
N ASP A 17 2.19 11.24 -4.95
CA ASP A 17 3.21 11.09 -3.93
C ASP A 17 4.08 9.85 -4.23
N SER A 18 5.40 10.02 -4.09
CA SER A 18 6.40 8.95 -4.20
C SER A 18 6.15 7.78 -3.22
N SER A 19 5.23 7.96 -2.28
CA SER A 19 4.81 6.96 -1.29
C SER A 19 3.76 5.96 -1.79
N THR A 20 3.16 6.18 -2.97
CA THR A 20 2.18 5.28 -3.59
C THR A 20 2.86 4.35 -4.59
N PRO A 21 2.52 3.03 -4.64
CA PRO A 21 3.04 2.12 -5.65
C PRO A 21 2.80 2.62 -7.09
N ALA A 22 3.78 2.41 -7.98
CA ALA A 22 3.72 2.93 -9.34
C ALA A 22 2.47 2.47 -10.13
N PRO A 23 2.05 1.19 -10.10
CA PRO A 23 0.81 0.75 -10.76
C PRO A 23 -0.43 1.48 -10.22
N CYS A 24 -0.51 1.71 -8.91
CA CYS A 24 -1.64 2.42 -8.30
C CYS A 24 -1.69 3.88 -8.72
N ARG A 25 -0.54 4.56 -8.87
CA ARG A 25 -0.50 5.93 -9.38
C ARG A 25 -1.07 6.03 -10.80
N GLN A 26 -0.80 5.04 -11.66
CA GLN A 26 -1.37 5.00 -13.00
C GLN A 26 -2.88 4.75 -12.95
N MET A 27 -3.31 3.75 -12.17
CA MET A 27 -4.73 3.45 -11.98
C MET A 27 -5.51 4.67 -11.44
N ILE A 28 -4.94 5.43 -10.49
CA ILE A 28 -5.57 6.66 -9.97
C ILE A 28 -5.72 7.70 -11.09
N LYS A 29 -4.70 7.91 -11.92
CA LYS A 29 -4.79 8.84 -13.06
C LYS A 29 -5.87 8.43 -14.05
N ASP A 30 -5.93 7.15 -14.39
CA ASP A 30 -6.90 6.61 -15.33
C ASP A 30 -8.33 6.74 -14.76
N GLY A 31 -8.50 6.46 -13.47
CA GLY A 31 -9.77 6.68 -12.75
C GLY A 31 -10.23 8.14 -12.75
N LEU A 32 -9.30 9.09 -12.53
CA LEU A 32 -9.60 10.52 -12.60
C LEU A 32 -10.04 10.95 -14.01
N MET A 33 -9.39 10.43 -15.04
CA MET A 33 -9.79 10.70 -16.43
C MET A 33 -11.18 10.14 -16.73
N LEU A 34 -11.49 8.96 -16.21
CA LEU A 34 -12.81 8.35 -16.37
C LEU A 34 -13.89 9.16 -15.63
N MET A 35 -13.63 9.68 -14.42
CA MET A 35 -14.55 10.55 -13.68
C MET A 35 -14.91 11.82 -14.46
N MET A 36 -14.02 12.35 -15.28
CA MET A 36 -14.27 13.56 -16.07
C MET A 36 -15.21 13.32 -17.26
N ASN A 37 -15.30 12.09 -17.78
CA ASN A 37 -15.97 11.78 -19.04
C ASN A 37 -16.97 10.63 -18.96
N GLY A 38 -16.99 9.88 -17.86
CA GLY A 38 -17.82 8.71 -17.64
C GLY A 38 -18.91 8.92 -16.61
N THR A 39 -19.59 7.85 -16.27
CA THR A 39 -20.62 7.76 -15.23
C THR A 39 -20.06 7.18 -13.95
N GLU A 40 -20.83 7.25 -12.84
CA GLU A 40 -20.51 6.58 -11.59
C GLU A 40 -20.34 5.06 -11.80
N GLU A 41 -21.19 4.44 -12.63
CA GLU A 41 -21.16 3.02 -12.95
C GLU A 41 -19.87 2.61 -13.70
N ASP A 42 -19.43 3.42 -14.66
CA ASP A 42 -18.16 3.19 -15.36
C ASP A 42 -16.95 3.20 -14.41
N VAL A 43 -16.98 4.06 -13.38
CA VAL A 43 -15.90 4.14 -12.38
C VAL A 43 -15.94 2.93 -11.45
N ILE A 44 -17.10 2.45 -11.08
CA ILE A 44 -17.28 1.23 -10.28
C ILE A 44 -16.68 0.03 -11.02
N ASP A 45 -17.07 -0.17 -12.27
CA ASP A 45 -16.55 -1.25 -13.12
C ASP A 45 -15.03 -1.15 -13.28
N PHE A 46 -14.50 0.05 -13.46
CA PHE A 46 -13.07 0.30 -13.54
C PHE A 46 -12.33 -0.07 -12.26
N ILE A 47 -12.90 0.22 -11.08
CA ILE A 47 -12.32 -0.18 -9.79
C ILE A 47 -12.23 -1.69 -9.68
N ASP A 48 -13.26 -2.43 -10.10
CA ASP A 48 -13.28 -3.89 -10.08
C ASP A 48 -12.26 -4.51 -11.04
N GLU A 49 -12.10 -3.93 -12.23
CA GLU A 49 -11.06 -4.33 -13.18
C GLU A 49 -9.65 -4.09 -12.60
N CYS A 50 -9.43 -2.93 -11.99
CA CYS A 50 -8.19 -2.60 -11.30
C CYS A 50 -7.90 -3.58 -10.17
N ARG A 51 -8.90 -3.98 -9.38
CA ARG A 51 -8.79 -4.98 -8.31
C ARG A 51 -8.33 -6.33 -8.83
N LYS A 52 -8.95 -6.81 -9.91
CA LYS A 52 -8.57 -8.08 -10.57
C LYS A 52 -7.13 -8.03 -11.06
N LYS A 53 -6.74 -6.95 -11.73
CA LYS A 53 -5.37 -6.73 -12.22
C LYS A 53 -4.36 -6.64 -11.08
N PHE A 54 -4.69 -5.91 -10.01
CA PHE A 54 -3.82 -5.72 -8.85
C PHE A 54 -3.44 -7.05 -8.17
N ARG A 55 -4.37 -7.99 -8.08
CA ARG A 55 -4.14 -9.33 -7.50
C ARG A 55 -3.12 -10.17 -8.30
N THR A 56 -2.87 -9.83 -9.55
CA THR A 56 -1.88 -10.53 -10.41
C THR A 56 -0.50 -9.92 -10.38
N LEU A 57 -0.35 -8.74 -9.77
CA LEU A 57 0.94 -8.04 -9.70
C LEU A 57 1.86 -8.68 -8.65
N PRO A 58 3.18 -8.69 -8.90
CA PRO A 58 4.14 -9.20 -7.94
C PRO A 58 4.19 -8.30 -6.68
N PRO A 59 4.55 -8.87 -5.52
CA PRO A 59 4.64 -8.14 -4.25
C PRO A 59 5.45 -6.84 -4.32
N GLU A 60 6.53 -6.85 -5.08
CA GLU A 60 7.44 -5.72 -5.24
C GLU A 60 6.80 -4.51 -5.93
N GLU A 61 5.81 -4.74 -6.78
CA GLU A 61 5.11 -3.68 -7.52
C GLU A 61 3.97 -3.06 -6.72
N ILE A 62 3.34 -3.82 -5.82
CA ILE A 62 2.21 -3.35 -5.01
C ILE A 62 2.62 -2.80 -3.64
N ALA A 63 3.85 -3.05 -3.21
CA ALA A 63 4.36 -2.61 -1.93
C ALA A 63 4.54 -1.08 -1.85
N PHE A 64 4.22 -0.51 -0.69
CA PHE A 64 4.38 0.91 -0.43
C PHE A 64 5.86 1.31 -0.31
N PRO A 65 6.37 2.20 -1.15
CA PRO A 65 7.72 2.73 -0.99
C PRO A 65 7.80 3.71 0.18
N ARG A 66 8.84 3.59 1.00
CA ARG A 66 9.15 4.46 2.14
C ARG A 66 10.67 4.60 2.30
N THR A 67 11.07 5.54 3.14
CA THR A 67 12.46 5.64 3.62
C THR A 67 12.49 5.18 5.08
N ALA A 68 13.39 4.28 5.43
CA ALA A 68 13.59 3.83 6.80
C ALA A 68 14.34 4.92 7.58
N SER A 69 13.72 5.44 8.63
CA SER A 69 14.33 6.43 9.53
C SER A 69 14.23 5.95 10.98
N ASP A 70 15.23 6.32 11.78
CA ASP A 70 15.25 6.01 13.22
C ASP A 70 15.10 4.51 13.57
N VAL A 71 15.52 3.61 12.70
CA VAL A 71 15.38 2.15 12.88
C VAL A 71 15.95 1.70 14.23
N ARG A 72 17.11 2.26 14.64
CA ARG A 72 17.75 1.94 15.92
C ARG A 72 16.94 2.42 17.13
N LYS A 73 16.27 3.57 17.02
CA LYS A 73 15.44 4.15 18.09
C LYS A 73 14.27 3.24 18.47
N TYR A 74 13.70 2.55 17.50
CA TYR A 74 12.53 1.70 17.69
C TYR A 74 12.87 0.22 17.92
N HIS A 75 14.16 -0.16 17.88
CA HIS A 75 14.59 -1.53 18.15
C HIS A 75 14.45 -1.87 19.65
N SER A 76 13.91 -3.05 19.94
CA SER A 76 13.88 -3.65 21.26
C SER A 76 14.57 -5.02 21.23
N SER A 77 15.42 -5.31 22.20
CA SER A 77 16.04 -6.63 22.34
C SER A 77 15.07 -7.69 22.91
N ALA A 78 14.02 -7.25 23.62
CA ALA A 78 13.01 -8.14 24.19
C ALA A 78 11.89 -8.48 23.20
N ASP A 79 11.36 -7.43 22.48
CA ASP A 79 10.12 -7.55 21.71
C ASP A 79 10.30 -7.19 20.21
N ILE A 80 11.53 -7.23 19.67
CA ILE A 80 11.91 -6.82 18.31
C ILE A 80 11.75 -5.30 18.10
N TYR A 81 10.63 -4.71 18.50
CA TYR A 81 10.33 -3.28 18.38
C TYR A 81 9.55 -2.75 19.59
N VAL A 82 9.63 -1.42 19.85
CA VAL A 82 8.91 -0.76 20.95
C VAL A 82 7.49 -0.36 20.53
N LYS A 83 6.60 -0.16 21.52
CA LYS A 83 5.24 0.34 21.28
C LYS A 83 5.29 1.72 20.62
N GLY A 84 4.42 1.95 19.62
CA GLY A 84 4.36 3.21 18.87
C GLY A 84 5.33 3.29 17.69
N THR A 85 6.02 2.21 17.37
CA THR A 85 6.86 2.13 16.15
C THR A 85 6.03 2.35 14.88
N PRO A 86 6.44 3.25 13.97
CA PRO A 86 5.77 3.42 12.68
C PRO A 86 5.71 2.11 11.91
N ILE A 87 4.60 1.87 11.19
CA ILE A 87 4.30 0.58 10.58
C ILE A 87 5.41 0.06 9.65
N HIS A 88 5.98 0.91 8.80
CA HIS A 88 7.06 0.54 7.88
C HIS A 88 8.38 0.25 8.61
N ILE A 89 8.65 0.91 9.74
CA ILE A 89 9.83 0.65 10.60
C ILE A 89 9.62 -0.66 11.37
N ARG A 90 8.40 -0.93 11.84
CA ARG A 90 8.06 -2.22 12.45
C ARG A 90 8.32 -3.36 11.45
N GLY A 91 7.86 -3.23 10.21
CA GLY A 91 8.15 -4.18 9.14
C GLY A 91 9.65 -4.35 8.89
N ALA A 92 10.44 -3.27 8.95
CA ALA A 92 11.90 -3.32 8.77
C ALA A 92 12.61 -4.05 9.91
N LEU A 93 12.19 -3.83 11.16
CA LEU A 93 12.74 -4.53 12.32
C LEU A 93 12.39 -6.01 12.32
N LEU A 94 11.16 -6.37 11.92
CA LEU A 94 10.76 -7.75 11.71
C LEU A 94 11.58 -8.43 10.62
N PHE A 95 11.77 -7.78 9.48
CA PHE A 95 12.63 -8.27 8.41
C PHE A 95 14.05 -8.54 8.92
N ASN A 96 14.67 -7.57 9.59
CA ASN A 96 16.01 -7.70 10.14
C ASN A 96 16.12 -8.86 11.13
N HIS A 97 15.10 -9.04 11.97
CA HIS A 97 15.04 -10.14 12.95
C HIS A 97 15.02 -11.50 12.22
N TYR A 98 14.08 -11.71 11.30
CA TYR A 98 13.92 -13.01 10.63
C TYR A 98 15.02 -13.33 9.63
N VAL A 99 15.63 -12.32 8.99
CA VAL A 99 16.81 -12.52 8.14
C VAL A 99 17.99 -13.05 8.98
N LYS A 100 18.18 -12.53 10.20
CA LYS A 100 19.22 -13.04 11.12
C LYS A 100 18.89 -14.42 11.66
N GLU A 101 17.68 -14.62 12.14
CA GLU A 101 17.21 -15.89 12.69
C GLU A 101 17.36 -17.04 11.69
N LYS A 102 16.95 -16.82 10.44
CA LYS A 102 17.04 -17.80 9.35
C LYS A 102 18.40 -17.82 8.64
N LYS A 103 19.39 -17.06 9.13
CA LYS A 103 20.76 -16.98 8.58
C LYS A 103 20.80 -16.60 7.09
N LEU A 104 19.92 -15.67 6.69
CA LEU A 104 19.78 -15.20 5.31
C LEU A 104 20.63 -13.95 4.99
N ASN A 105 21.57 -13.57 5.89
CA ASN A 105 22.40 -12.35 5.74
C ASN A 105 23.30 -12.36 4.49
N ASN A 106 23.57 -13.53 3.92
CA ASN A 106 24.31 -13.66 2.66
C ASN A 106 23.47 -13.30 1.43
N LYS A 107 22.15 -13.30 1.56
CA LYS A 107 21.20 -12.99 0.48
C LYS A 107 20.56 -11.62 0.65
N TYR A 108 20.22 -11.23 1.87
CA TYR A 108 19.50 -10.01 2.18
C TYR A 108 20.33 -9.11 3.09
N SER A 109 20.55 -7.87 2.66
CA SER A 109 21.12 -6.82 3.52
C SER A 109 20.12 -6.40 4.58
N LEU A 110 20.60 -6.14 5.80
CA LEU A 110 19.76 -5.63 6.86
C LEU A 110 19.37 -4.17 6.59
N ILE A 111 18.13 -3.83 6.89
CA ILE A 111 17.62 -2.47 6.72
C ILE A 111 18.21 -1.55 7.79
N GLY A 112 18.89 -0.50 7.34
CA GLY A 112 19.44 0.57 8.16
C GLY A 112 18.70 1.89 7.99
N ASN A 113 19.22 2.95 8.66
CA ASN A 113 18.67 4.29 8.51
C ASN A 113 18.98 4.87 7.11
N GLY A 114 18.02 5.57 6.53
CA GLY A 114 18.15 6.24 5.23
C GLY A 114 17.88 5.33 4.04
N GLU A 115 17.69 4.04 4.24
CA GLU A 115 17.45 3.11 3.15
C GLU A 115 16.05 3.25 2.56
N LYS A 116 15.96 3.11 1.24
CA LYS A 116 14.69 2.98 0.52
C LYS A 116 14.16 1.57 0.72
N ILE A 117 12.98 1.48 1.29
CA ILE A 117 12.30 0.22 1.58
C ILE A 117 10.91 0.20 0.95
N LYS A 118 10.36 -0.99 0.85
CA LYS A 118 8.97 -1.25 0.50
C LYS A 118 8.31 -2.03 1.63
N PHE A 119 7.01 -1.83 1.85
CA PHE A 119 6.29 -2.63 2.84
C PHE A 119 4.96 -3.13 2.33
N LEU A 120 4.54 -4.27 2.85
CA LEU A 120 3.30 -4.97 2.53
C LEU A 120 2.52 -5.31 3.79
N TYR A 121 1.20 -5.22 3.69
CA TYR A 121 0.30 -5.77 4.70
C TYR A 121 0.19 -7.29 4.57
N LEU A 122 0.08 -7.96 5.70
CA LEU A 122 -0.08 -9.41 5.80
C LEU A 122 -1.36 -9.75 6.54
N LYS A 123 -2.04 -10.79 6.09
CA LYS A 123 -3.18 -11.41 6.79
C LYS A 123 -2.70 -12.11 8.06
N LYS A 124 -3.52 -12.08 9.10
CA LYS A 124 -3.36 -12.88 10.31
C LYS A 124 -4.45 -13.95 10.37
N PRO A 125 -4.17 -15.12 10.98
CA PRO A 125 -2.89 -15.56 11.54
C PRO A 125 -1.87 -15.94 10.46
N ASN A 126 -0.58 -15.66 10.71
CA ASN A 126 0.52 -16.09 9.86
C ASN A 126 1.72 -16.53 10.71
N ILE A 127 2.79 -17.03 10.07
CA ILE A 127 3.94 -17.63 10.75
C ILE A 127 4.73 -16.69 11.66
N ILE A 128 4.68 -15.38 11.40
CA ILE A 128 5.36 -14.36 12.23
C ILE A 128 4.40 -13.63 13.17
N GLN A 129 3.10 -13.98 13.16
CA GLN A 129 2.02 -13.38 13.95
C GLN A 129 1.92 -11.85 13.83
N GLU A 130 2.43 -11.28 12.72
CA GLU A 130 2.46 -9.85 12.43
C GLU A 130 1.73 -9.51 11.13
N ASN A 131 1.21 -8.28 11.06
CA ASN A 131 0.41 -7.83 9.91
C ASN A 131 1.19 -7.00 8.90
N ILE A 132 2.53 -7.00 8.99
CA ILE A 132 3.40 -6.16 8.18
C ILE A 132 4.76 -6.83 7.95
N ILE A 133 5.34 -6.61 6.78
CA ILE A 133 6.75 -6.89 6.50
C ILE A 133 7.31 -5.80 5.57
N SER A 134 8.57 -5.39 5.80
CA SER A 134 9.29 -4.51 4.88
C SER A 134 10.48 -5.25 4.25
N PHE A 135 10.96 -4.76 3.13
CA PHE A 135 12.11 -5.30 2.40
C PHE A 135 12.74 -4.19 1.53
N ILE A 136 13.95 -4.41 1.02
CA ILE A 136 14.67 -3.39 0.22
C ILE A 136 14.25 -3.49 -1.26
N GLN A 137 14.58 -4.56 -1.94
CA GLN A 137 14.32 -4.75 -3.37
C GLN A 137 13.35 -5.89 -3.61
N ASP A 138 13.75 -7.10 -3.27
CA ASP A 138 13.01 -8.32 -3.53
C ASP A 138 12.25 -8.77 -2.27
N PHE A 139 11.04 -9.25 -2.49
CA PHE A 139 10.23 -9.83 -1.42
C PHE A 139 10.91 -11.10 -0.88
N PRO A 140 11.08 -11.23 0.44
CA PRO A 140 11.82 -12.35 1.06
C PRO A 140 11.00 -13.65 1.05
N LYS A 141 10.96 -14.34 -0.09
CA LYS A 141 10.18 -15.59 -0.29
C LYS A 141 10.58 -16.71 0.70
N GLU A 142 11.84 -16.74 1.13
CA GLU A 142 12.35 -17.70 2.12
C GLU A 142 11.69 -17.54 3.50
N LEU A 143 11.08 -16.42 3.76
CA LEU A 143 10.27 -16.25 4.98
C LEU A 143 8.92 -16.97 4.90
N GLY A 144 8.48 -17.41 3.70
CA GLY A 144 7.21 -18.12 3.51
C GLY A 144 5.98 -17.25 3.76
N LEU A 145 6.09 -15.92 3.52
CA LEU A 145 5.03 -14.94 3.78
C LEU A 145 4.19 -14.61 2.55
N ASP A 146 4.57 -15.08 1.36
CA ASP A 146 3.92 -14.81 0.08
C ASP A 146 2.42 -15.12 0.09
N LYS A 147 2.02 -16.26 0.65
CA LYS A 147 0.61 -16.67 0.78
C LYS A 147 -0.22 -15.87 1.79
N TYR A 148 0.43 -15.07 2.61
CA TYR A 148 -0.23 -14.23 3.61
C TYR A 148 -0.32 -12.76 3.21
N ILE A 149 0.13 -12.39 2.00
CA ILE A 149 0.00 -11.00 1.51
C ILE A 149 -1.49 -10.63 1.46
N ASP A 150 -1.83 -9.52 2.10
CA ASP A 150 -3.19 -8.99 2.10
C ASP A 150 -3.39 -8.05 0.91
N TYR A 151 -3.65 -8.64 -0.26
CA TYR A 151 -3.87 -7.90 -1.50
C TYR A 151 -5.08 -6.96 -1.41
N GLU A 152 -6.13 -7.33 -0.64
CA GLU A 152 -7.31 -6.50 -0.49
C GLU A 152 -7.00 -5.24 0.33
N LEU A 153 -6.41 -5.41 1.52
CA LEU A 153 -6.01 -4.28 2.34
C LEU A 153 -4.97 -3.41 1.62
N GLN A 154 -4.05 -4.04 0.88
CA GLN A 154 -3.03 -3.34 0.10
C GLN A 154 -3.68 -2.49 -1.00
N PHE A 155 -4.66 -3.05 -1.74
CA PHE A 155 -5.42 -2.35 -2.78
C PHE A 155 -6.26 -1.22 -2.19
N GLU A 156 -6.99 -1.48 -1.11
CA GLU A 156 -7.78 -0.48 -0.40
C GLU A 156 -6.93 0.74 -0.03
N LYS A 157 -5.80 0.52 0.65
CA LYS A 157 -4.91 1.59 1.12
C LYS A 157 -4.17 2.33 0.02
N SER A 158 -3.82 1.66 -1.09
CA SER A 158 -3.00 2.23 -2.15
C SER A 158 -3.80 2.86 -3.30
N PHE A 159 -5.04 2.44 -3.50
CA PHE A 159 -5.87 2.87 -4.62
C PHE A 159 -7.25 3.38 -4.20
N VAL A 160 -8.05 2.56 -3.46
CA VAL A 160 -9.45 2.91 -3.18
C VAL A 160 -9.56 4.12 -2.26
N GLU A 161 -8.87 4.13 -1.11
CA GLU A 161 -8.92 5.27 -0.17
C GLU A 161 -8.50 6.61 -0.81
N PRO A 162 -7.37 6.70 -1.57
CA PRO A 162 -7.04 7.90 -2.30
C PRO A 162 -8.10 8.34 -3.32
N LEU A 163 -8.69 7.39 -4.04
CA LEU A 163 -9.72 7.67 -5.04
C LEU A 163 -11.04 8.10 -4.39
N LYS A 164 -11.44 7.40 -3.31
CA LYS A 164 -12.68 7.67 -2.55
C LYS A 164 -12.74 9.12 -2.08
N SER A 165 -11.66 9.69 -1.57
CA SER A 165 -11.64 11.07 -1.11
C SER A 165 -12.01 12.09 -2.21
N ILE A 166 -11.77 11.73 -3.47
CA ILE A 166 -12.11 12.56 -4.64
C ILE A 166 -13.56 12.29 -5.05
N LEU A 167 -13.98 11.03 -5.10
CA LEU A 167 -15.35 10.62 -5.43
C LEU A 167 -16.37 11.22 -4.46
N ASP A 168 -16.08 11.17 -3.17
CA ASP A 168 -16.92 11.79 -2.13
C ASP A 168 -17.11 13.30 -2.36
N SER A 169 -16.08 13.98 -2.89
CA SER A 169 -16.15 15.42 -3.17
C SER A 169 -17.11 15.79 -4.31
N ILE A 170 -17.40 14.86 -5.22
CA ILE A 170 -18.35 15.01 -6.34
C ILE A 170 -19.68 14.31 -6.09
N GLY A 171 -19.87 13.74 -4.90
CA GLY A 171 -21.11 13.07 -4.47
C GLY A 171 -21.30 11.65 -5.01
N TRP A 172 -20.25 11.03 -5.54
CA TRP A 172 -20.28 9.64 -5.99
C TRP A 172 -19.89 8.68 -4.87
N ASN A 173 -20.59 7.56 -4.77
CA ASN A 173 -20.42 6.61 -3.67
C ASN A 173 -19.93 5.23 -4.13
N VAL A 174 -18.67 4.95 -3.83
CA VAL A 174 -18.02 3.66 -4.15
C VAL A 174 -18.51 2.49 -3.26
N GLU A 175 -19.10 2.80 -2.09
CA GLU A 175 -19.49 1.76 -1.11
C GLU A 175 -20.67 0.89 -1.56
N LYS A 176 -21.44 1.30 -2.57
CA LYS A 176 -22.53 0.48 -3.13
C LYS A 176 -22.05 -0.84 -3.73
N THR A 177 -20.79 -0.90 -4.17
CA THR A 177 -20.22 -2.08 -4.85
C THR A 177 -19.68 -3.11 -3.88
N VAL A 178 -19.12 -2.70 -2.74
CA VAL A 178 -18.52 -3.61 -1.76
C VAL A 178 -19.60 -4.43 -1.02
N ASN A 179 -20.79 -3.88 -0.88
CA ASN A 179 -21.91 -4.57 -0.18
C ASN A 179 -22.65 -5.61 -1.02
N LEU A 180 -22.58 -5.55 -2.34
CA LEU A 180 -23.30 -6.51 -3.19
C LEU A 180 -22.57 -7.86 -3.30
N GLU A 181 -21.25 -7.88 -3.33
CA GLU A 181 -20.48 -9.14 -3.34
C GLU A 181 -20.56 -9.92 -2.01
N LEU A 182 -20.76 -9.22 -0.88
CA LEU A 182 -20.97 -9.86 0.44
C LEU A 182 -22.35 -10.52 0.58
N PHE A 183 -23.32 -10.19 -0.29
CA PHE A 183 -24.67 -10.78 -0.26
C PHE A 183 -24.86 -11.97 -1.21
N PHE A 184 -23.94 -12.18 -2.17
CA PHE A 184 -24.04 -13.24 -3.19
C PHE A 184 -22.84 -14.22 -3.18
N GLY A 185 -21.97 -14.17 -2.16
CA GLY A 185 -20.84 -15.09 -1.97
C GLY A 185 -21.14 -16.24 -1.01
#